data_4cee33c14e91bbafcba456873348a57e
#
_entry.id   4cee33c14e91bbafcba456873348a57e
#
_cell.length_a   1.000
_cell.length_b   1.000
_cell.length_c   1.000
_cell.angle_alpha   90.00
_cell.angle_beta   90.00
_cell.angle_gamma   90.00
#
_symmetry.space_group_name_H-M   'P 1'
#
loop_
_entity.id
_entity.type
_entity.pdbx_description
1 polymer ?
#
loop_
_entity_poly.entity_id
_entity_poly.type
_entity_poly.pdbx_seq_one_letter_code
_entity_poly.pdbx_strand_id
1 'polypeptide(L)'
;MLPFHLLALAFRVTPVIRWLPVLYHRTVCLILGIKVKVNGQRSTVTPTLFVCNHVSYLDIEVLGGLIPGCFVAKAEVATWPFFSTLAKAQRTIFVERRSNKTSDSRDEMMKRLNTGDNLMLFPEGTSSDGTRVLPFRSALFGVAQLRRDDRPIVVQPVAISYTRLDGIPLGRYWRPMFAWFGDLDLVPHLWQMVCLGETQAVVTFFPPIDIERLGDRKKLAEYCFRQVSAGVQAANSGRPELMPSLTEPVPTGSPS
;
A
#
# COMPACT_ATOMS: atom_id res chain seq x y z
N MET A 1 -15.00 0.13 17.95
CA MET A 1 -13.79 0.93 17.57
C MET A 1 -14.14 2.25 16.87
N LEU A 2 -15.05 2.27 15.87
CA LEU A 2 -15.37 3.48 15.09
C LEU A 2 -15.81 4.69 15.95
N PRO A 3 -16.72 4.57 16.93
CA PRO A 3 -17.12 5.73 17.75
C PRO A 3 -15.95 6.35 18.53
N PHE A 4 -15.08 5.51 19.11
CA PHE A 4 -13.88 5.97 19.81
C PHE A 4 -12.89 6.68 18.88
N HIS A 5 -12.76 6.20 17.64
CA HIS A 5 -11.91 6.85 16.65
C HIS A 5 -12.45 8.20 16.21
N LEU A 6 -13.76 8.31 15.97
CA LEU A 6 -14.41 9.57 15.65
C LEU A 6 -14.27 10.58 16.80
N LEU A 7 -14.39 10.13 18.04
CA LEU A 7 -14.16 10.97 19.21
C LEU A 7 -12.69 11.44 19.28
N ALA A 8 -11.74 10.53 19.04
CA ALA A 8 -10.32 10.89 18.99
C ALA A 8 -10.00 11.91 17.89
N LEU A 9 -10.64 11.79 16.72
CA LEU A 9 -10.53 12.77 15.64
C LEU A 9 -11.07 14.14 16.06
N ALA A 10 -12.24 14.19 16.74
CA ALA A 10 -12.85 15.42 17.24
C ALA A 10 -11.95 16.12 18.26
N PHE A 11 -11.35 15.37 19.19
CA PHE A 11 -10.45 15.89 20.21
C PHE A 11 -8.97 15.93 19.80
N ARG A 12 -8.64 15.59 18.55
CA ARG A 12 -7.26 15.58 17.99
C ARG A 12 -6.25 14.77 18.81
N VAL A 13 -6.67 13.62 19.35
CA VAL A 13 -5.82 12.72 20.13
C VAL A 13 -4.93 11.91 19.19
N THR A 14 -3.80 12.49 18.81
CA THR A 14 -2.89 11.98 17.77
C THR A 14 -2.48 10.52 17.94
N PRO A 15 -2.09 10.00 19.13
CA PRO A 15 -1.73 8.59 19.28
C PRO A 15 -2.90 7.65 18.92
N VAL A 16 -4.11 7.97 19.38
CA VAL A 16 -5.30 7.15 19.09
C VAL A 16 -5.64 7.20 17.60
N ILE A 17 -5.57 8.38 16.98
CA ILE A 17 -5.82 8.57 15.55
C ILE A 17 -4.87 7.72 14.70
N ARG A 18 -3.61 7.55 15.12
CA ARG A 18 -2.60 6.79 14.37
C ARG A 18 -2.68 5.29 14.61
N TRP A 19 -2.93 4.84 15.85
CA TRP A 19 -2.78 3.43 16.21
C TRP A 19 -4.10 2.66 16.26
N LEU A 20 -5.23 3.32 16.47
CA LEU A 20 -6.53 2.63 16.48
C LEU A 20 -6.91 2.04 15.11
N PRO A 21 -6.65 2.71 13.97
CA PRO A 21 -6.80 2.07 12.65
C PRO A 21 -5.91 0.84 12.46
N VAL A 22 -4.66 0.87 12.95
CA VAL A 22 -3.77 -0.30 12.86
C VAL A 22 -4.36 -1.50 13.62
N LEU A 23 -4.89 -1.26 14.82
CA LEU A 23 -5.56 -2.31 15.60
C LEU A 23 -6.82 -2.83 14.88
N TYR A 24 -7.61 -1.93 14.28
CA TYR A 24 -8.78 -2.30 13.47
C TYR A 24 -8.39 -3.24 12.33
N HIS A 25 -7.43 -2.86 11.50
CA HIS A 25 -6.98 -3.66 10.37
C HIS A 25 -6.40 -5.02 10.80
N ARG A 26 -5.63 -5.08 11.89
CA ARG A 26 -5.15 -6.35 12.46
C ARG A 26 -6.30 -7.25 12.92
N THR A 27 -7.33 -6.66 13.53
CA THR A 27 -8.52 -7.41 13.93
C THR A 27 -9.27 -7.96 12.72
N VAL A 28 -9.40 -7.17 11.65
CA VAL A 28 -10.02 -7.64 10.39
C VAL A 28 -9.19 -8.76 9.76
N CYS A 29 -7.87 -8.63 9.68
CA CYS A 29 -6.99 -9.72 9.21
C CYS A 29 -7.18 -10.99 10.04
N LEU A 30 -7.28 -10.88 11.37
CA LEU A 30 -7.52 -12.03 12.26
C LEU A 30 -8.86 -12.70 11.97
N ILE A 31 -9.93 -11.89 11.82
CA ILE A 31 -11.29 -12.40 11.50
C ILE A 31 -11.32 -13.11 10.15
N LEU A 32 -10.60 -12.58 9.15
CA LEU A 32 -10.49 -13.16 7.81
C LEU A 32 -9.46 -14.30 7.71
N GLY A 33 -8.85 -14.72 8.82
CA GLY A 33 -7.83 -15.77 8.83
C GLY A 33 -6.54 -15.41 8.07
N ILE A 34 -6.24 -14.10 7.91
CA ILE A 34 -5.06 -13.66 7.16
C ILE A 34 -3.85 -13.60 8.09
N LYS A 35 -2.89 -14.51 7.90
CA LYS A 35 -1.58 -14.49 8.55
C LYS A 35 -0.57 -13.69 7.72
N VAL A 36 0.00 -12.66 8.32
CA VAL A 36 0.95 -11.77 7.63
C VAL A 36 2.38 -12.16 7.97
N LYS A 37 3.15 -12.56 6.95
CA LYS A 37 4.60 -12.74 7.03
C LYS A 37 5.30 -11.49 6.50
N VAL A 38 6.20 -10.93 7.30
CA VAL A 38 6.93 -9.69 6.94
C VAL A 38 8.40 -10.03 6.65
N ASN A 39 8.91 -9.54 5.52
CA ASN A 39 10.33 -9.55 5.16
C ASN A 39 10.84 -8.11 5.09
N GLY A 40 12.11 -7.89 5.43
CA GLY A 40 12.71 -6.56 5.49
C GLY A 40 12.17 -5.72 6.67
N GLN A 41 12.51 -4.44 6.66
CA GLN A 41 12.17 -3.52 7.75
C GLN A 41 11.38 -2.32 7.22
N ARG A 42 10.28 -2.02 7.87
CA ARG A 42 9.53 -0.80 7.61
C ARG A 42 10.37 0.42 7.98
N SER A 43 10.38 1.45 7.13
CA SER A 43 11.00 2.74 7.43
C SER A 43 10.50 3.30 8.77
N THR A 44 11.43 3.79 9.57
CA THR A 44 11.14 4.52 10.81
C THR A 44 11.08 6.03 10.58
N VAL A 45 11.49 6.49 9.40
CA VAL A 45 11.39 7.90 9.00
C VAL A 45 9.94 8.27 8.79
N THR A 46 9.52 9.40 9.33
CA THR A 46 8.16 9.93 9.15
C THR A 46 8.22 11.39 8.70
N PRO A 47 7.52 11.73 7.63
CA PRO A 47 6.66 10.88 6.80
C PRO A 47 7.45 10.01 5.82
N THR A 48 6.92 8.85 5.49
CA THR A 48 7.37 7.98 4.39
C THR A 48 6.22 7.76 3.41
N LEU A 49 6.51 7.79 2.11
CA LEU A 49 5.63 7.35 1.04
C LEU A 49 5.87 5.86 0.78
N PHE A 50 4.96 5.00 1.21
CA PHE A 50 4.98 3.57 0.89
C PHE A 50 4.34 3.32 -0.46
N VAL A 51 5.06 2.67 -1.36
CA VAL A 51 4.64 2.41 -2.74
C VAL A 51 4.48 0.91 -2.93
N CYS A 52 3.24 0.44 -3.15
CA CYS A 52 2.91 -0.98 -3.15
C CYS A 52 2.17 -1.40 -4.43
N ASN A 53 2.33 -2.67 -4.84
CA ASN A 53 1.42 -3.28 -5.81
C ASN A 53 0.02 -3.44 -5.21
N HIS A 54 -0.99 -3.62 -6.08
CA HIS A 54 -2.39 -3.73 -5.69
C HIS A 54 -3.05 -4.98 -6.28
N VAL A 55 -3.60 -5.81 -5.42
CA VAL A 55 -4.28 -7.05 -5.79
C VAL A 55 -5.76 -7.00 -5.40
N SER A 56 -6.05 -6.49 -4.19
CA SER A 56 -7.38 -6.55 -3.60
C SER A 56 -7.59 -5.46 -2.56
N TYR A 57 -8.85 -5.23 -2.15
CA TYR A 57 -9.16 -4.45 -0.94
C TYR A 57 -8.52 -5.07 0.32
N LEU A 58 -8.20 -6.36 0.29
CA LEU A 58 -7.49 -7.04 1.38
C LEU A 58 -6.09 -6.43 1.64
N ASP A 59 -5.46 -5.83 0.61
CA ASP A 59 -4.17 -5.14 0.76
C ASP A 59 -4.27 -3.97 1.74
N ILE A 60 -5.44 -3.31 1.79
CA ILE A 60 -5.70 -2.21 2.73
C ILE A 60 -5.67 -2.74 4.16
N GLU A 61 -6.28 -3.90 4.40
CA GLU A 61 -6.31 -4.53 5.72
C GLU A 61 -4.91 -4.98 6.16
N VAL A 62 -4.18 -5.64 5.25
CA VAL A 62 -2.82 -6.13 5.53
C VAL A 62 -1.85 -4.97 5.77
N LEU A 63 -1.79 -3.99 4.86
CA LEU A 63 -0.87 -2.86 4.97
C LEU A 63 -1.27 -1.91 6.10
N GLY A 64 -2.56 -1.64 6.28
CA GLY A 64 -3.08 -0.83 7.38
C GLY A 64 -2.79 -1.44 8.75
N GLY A 65 -2.71 -2.76 8.85
CA GLY A 65 -2.28 -3.48 10.07
C GLY A 65 -0.77 -3.38 10.37
N LEU A 66 0.05 -2.97 9.39
CA LEU A 66 1.51 -2.85 9.51
C LEU A 66 2.00 -1.39 9.54
N ILE A 67 1.32 -0.49 8.83
CA ILE A 67 1.78 0.89 8.59
C ILE A 67 0.74 1.87 9.15
N PRO A 68 1.04 2.61 10.22
CA PRO A 68 0.19 3.73 10.62
C PRO A 68 0.31 4.85 9.60
N GLY A 69 -0.80 5.20 8.93
CA GLY A 69 -0.79 6.20 7.86
C GLY A 69 -2.13 6.30 7.13
N CYS A 70 -2.13 7.02 6.02
CA CYS A 70 -3.30 7.26 5.19
C CYS A 70 -3.14 6.58 3.82
N PHE A 71 -4.20 5.99 3.29
CA PHE A 71 -4.20 5.50 1.91
C PHE A 71 -4.50 6.61 0.92
N VAL A 72 -3.96 6.46 -0.29
CA VAL A 72 -4.33 7.27 -1.45
C VAL A 72 -5.20 6.39 -2.35
N ALA A 73 -6.47 6.75 -2.49
CA ALA A 73 -7.48 5.99 -3.22
C ALA A 73 -8.12 6.83 -4.33
N LYS A 74 -8.79 6.16 -5.26
CA LYS A 74 -9.59 6.84 -6.28
C LYS A 74 -10.82 7.49 -5.67
N ALA A 75 -11.25 8.62 -6.25
CA ALA A 75 -12.43 9.36 -5.78
C ALA A 75 -13.73 8.53 -5.81
N GLU A 76 -13.84 7.56 -6.74
CA GLU A 76 -15.01 6.67 -6.82
C GLU A 76 -15.23 5.86 -5.52
N VAL A 77 -14.16 5.53 -4.79
CA VAL A 77 -14.27 4.81 -3.51
C VAL A 77 -15.02 5.63 -2.45
N ALA A 78 -14.97 6.96 -2.55
CA ALA A 78 -15.70 7.87 -1.66
C ALA A 78 -17.22 7.77 -1.79
N THR A 79 -17.73 7.20 -2.88
CA THR A 79 -19.18 7.05 -3.14
C THR A 79 -19.73 5.70 -2.69
N TRP A 80 -18.88 4.73 -2.33
CA TRP A 80 -19.32 3.39 -1.95
C TRP A 80 -19.96 3.39 -0.56
N PRO A 81 -21.19 2.87 -0.43
CA PRO A 81 -21.85 2.74 0.87
C PRO A 81 -20.96 2.00 1.86
N PHE A 82 -20.99 2.38 3.13
CA PHE A 82 -20.21 1.81 4.22
C PHE A 82 -18.67 2.00 4.09
N PHE A 83 -18.07 1.63 2.95
CA PHE A 83 -16.60 1.77 2.73
C PHE A 83 -16.15 3.24 2.70
N SER A 84 -16.97 4.13 2.17
CA SER A 84 -16.75 5.57 2.23
C SER A 84 -16.56 6.07 3.67
N THR A 85 -17.37 5.58 4.60
CA THR A 85 -17.27 5.98 6.02
C THR A 85 -15.97 5.46 6.65
N LEU A 86 -15.59 4.21 6.39
CA LEU A 86 -14.34 3.64 6.87
C LEU A 86 -13.12 4.35 6.28
N ALA A 87 -13.13 4.60 4.97
CA ALA A 87 -12.06 5.31 4.28
C ALA A 87 -11.89 6.76 4.80
N LYS A 88 -13.01 7.47 5.05
CA LYS A 88 -12.98 8.80 5.68
C LYS A 88 -12.47 8.75 7.12
N ALA A 89 -12.89 7.76 7.90
CA ALA A 89 -12.39 7.56 9.26
C ALA A 89 -10.88 7.31 9.27
N GLN A 90 -10.35 6.55 8.29
CA GLN A 90 -8.92 6.35 8.10
C GLN A 90 -8.20 7.55 7.48
N ARG A 91 -8.92 8.63 7.22
CA ARG A 91 -8.38 9.85 6.61
C ARG A 91 -7.78 9.61 5.22
N THR A 92 -8.35 8.64 4.47
CA THR A 92 -7.95 8.33 3.09
C THR A 92 -8.03 9.57 2.21
N ILE A 93 -7.01 9.78 1.38
CA ILE A 93 -6.95 10.87 0.41
C ILE A 93 -7.55 10.38 -0.89
N PHE A 94 -8.58 11.05 -1.37
CA PHE A 94 -9.26 10.68 -2.60
C PHE A 94 -8.73 11.51 -3.77
N VAL A 95 -8.22 10.82 -4.81
CA VAL A 95 -7.61 11.44 -6.00
C VAL A 95 -8.52 11.28 -7.20
N GLU A 96 -8.90 12.38 -7.84
CA GLU A 96 -9.62 12.36 -9.11
C GLU A 96 -8.66 12.19 -10.29
N ARG A 97 -9.10 11.43 -11.32
CA ARG A 97 -8.32 11.22 -12.56
C ARG A 97 -8.28 12.45 -13.48
N ARG A 98 -9.18 13.42 -13.31
CA ARG A 98 -9.30 14.59 -14.19
C ARG A 98 -8.29 15.66 -13.78
N SER A 99 -7.62 16.25 -14.76
CA SER A 99 -6.51 17.19 -14.62
C SER A 99 -6.82 18.45 -13.81
N ASN A 100 -8.08 18.88 -13.76
CA ASN A 100 -8.48 20.14 -13.14
C ASN A 100 -8.50 20.12 -11.58
N LYS A 101 -8.37 18.93 -10.96
CA LYS A 101 -8.35 18.77 -9.49
C LYS A 101 -7.08 18.08 -8.97
N THR A 102 -6.06 17.98 -9.81
CA THR A 102 -4.78 17.37 -9.42
C THR A 102 -4.04 18.22 -8.37
N SER A 103 -4.25 19.55 -8.38
CA SER A 103 -3.73 20.49 -7.36
C SER A 103 -4.29 20.16 -5.98
N ASP A 104 -5.61 20.03 -5.86
CA ASP A 104 -6.29 19.81 -4.58
C ASP A 104 -5.85 18.50 -3.90
N SER A 105 -5.70 17.44 -4.72
CA SER A 105 -5.20 16.15 -4.24
C SER A 105 -3.74 16.23 -3.78
N ARG A 106 -2.91 16.99 -4.51
CA ARG A 106 -1.51 17.22 -4.14
C ARG A 106 -1.41 18.02 -2.84
N ASP A 107 -2.23 19.05 -2.68
CA ASP A 107 -2.25 19.89 -1.48
C ASP A 107 -2.72 19.10 -0.25
N GLU A 108 -3.70 18.21 -0.40
CA GLU A 108 -4.13 17.33 0.68
C GLU A 108 -3.02 16.32 1.06
N MET A 109 -2.31 15.73 0.08
CA MET A 109 -1.16 14.87 0.34
C MET A 109 -0.06 15.63 1.08
N MET A 110 0.27 16.86 0.64
CA MET A 110 1.24 17.73 1.29
C MET A 110 0.83 18.03 2.73
N LYS A 111 -0.43 18.36 2.97
CA LYS A 111 -0.96 18.62 4.30
C LYS A 111 -0.77 17.41 5.23
N ARG A 112 -1.03 16.18 4.74
CA ARG A 112 -0.81 14.95 5.50
C ARG A 112 0.66 14.69 5.79
N LEU A 113 1.52 14.88 4.79
CA LEU A 113 2.98 14.75 4.98
C LEU A 113 3.51 15.76 6.00
N ASN A 114 3.03 17.01 5.95
CA ASN A 114 3.42 18.05 6.91
C ASN A 114 3.00 17.74 8.35
N THR A 115 1.88 17.02 8.54
CA THR A 115 1.47 16.53 9.87
C THR A 115 2.25 15.28 10.31
N GLY A 116 3.20 14.78 9.50
CA GLY A 116 4.00 13.59 9.78
C GLY A 116 3.25 12.27 9.56
N ASP A 117 2.18 12.28 8.77
CA ASP A 117 1.48 11.05 8.40
C ASP A 117 2.19 10.35 7.24
N ASN A 118 2.33 9.04 7.33
CA ASN A 118 2.77 8.21 6.21
C ASN A 118 1.65 8.12 5.17
N LEU A 119 2.04 7.99 3.89
CA LEU A 119 1.11 7.75 2.79
C LEU A 119 1.35 6.37 2.18
N MET A 120 0.28 5.65 1.85
CA MET A 120 0.31 4.38 1.14
C MET A 120 -0.31 4.57 -0.24
N LEU A 121 0.47 4.30 -1.29
CA LEU A 121 0.14 4.54 -2.67
C LEU A 121 0.19 3.25 -3.48
N PHE A 122 -0.85 3.01 -4.29
CA PHE A 122 -0.92 1.94 -5.28
C PHE A 122 -0.75 2.53 -6.69
N PRO A 123 0.48 2.65 -7.21
CA PRO A 123 0.71 3.40 -8.44
C PRO A 123 0.30 2.66 -9.73
N GLU A 124 -0.15 1.42 -9.65
CA GLU A 124 -0.83 0.71 -10.73
C GLU A 124 -2.13 1.43 -11.13
N GLY A 125 -2.77 2.10 -10.17
CA GLY A 125 -4.03 2.81 -10.37
C GLY A 125 -5.23 1.89 -10.63
N THR A 126 -5.07 0.58 -10.47
CA THR A 126 -6.10 -0.46 -10.48
C THR A 126 -5.53 -1.70 -9.79
N SER A 127 -6.37 -2.63 -9.37
CA SER A 127 -5.93 -3.94 -8.88
C SER A 127 -5.59 -4.88 -10.03
N SER A 128 -4.60 -5.75 -9.80
CA SER A 128 -4.18 -6.84 -10.70
C SER A 128 -4.81 -8.17 -10.29
N ASP A 129 -4.59 -9.20 -11.09
CA ASP A 129 -4.99 -10.58 -10.79
C ASP A 129 -4.09 -11.29 -9.76
N GLY A 130 -3.11 -10.59 -9.18
CA GLY A 130 -2.15 -11.13 -8.22
C GLY A 130 -1.05 -12.03 -8.83
N THR A 131 -1.08 -12.29 -10.14
CA THR A 131 -0.04 -13.09 -10.81
C THR A 131 1.20 -12.28 -11.16
N ARG A 132 1.02 -10.98 -11.40
CA ARG A 132 2.06 -10.01 -11.76
C ARG A 132 1.72 -8.61 -11.29
N VAL A 133 2.73 -7.77 -11.19
CA VAL A 133 2.58 -6.33 -10.93
C VAL A 133 2.31 -5.61 -12.25
N LEU A 134 1.34 -4.70 -12.26
CA LEU A 134 1.07 -3.83 -13.41
C LEU A 134 2.05 -2.65 -13.43
N PRO A 135 2.31 -2.05 -14.61
CA PRO A 135 3.22 -0.91 -14.70
C PRO A 135 2.83 0.25 -13.79
N PHE A 136 3.81 0.82 -13.10
CA PHE A 136 3.60 1.95 -12.22
C PHE A 136 3.47 3.26 -13.00
N ARG A 137 2.43 4.02 -12.70
CA ARG A 137 2.16 5.32 -13.33
C ARG A 137 3.04 6.39 -12.70
N SER A 138 4.08 6.84 -13.41
CA SER A 138 5.03 7.85 -12.91
C SER A 138 4.36 9.17 -12.51
N ALA A 139 3.19 9.50 -13.07
CA ALA A 139 2.42 10.69 -12.67
C ALA A 139 2.01 10.67 -11.18
N LEU A 140 1.75 9.48 -10.62
CA LEU A 140 1.38 9.31 -9.21
C LEU A 140 2.57 9.53 -8.25
N PHE A 141 3.80 9.50 -8.76
CA PHE A 141 5.01 9.81 -8.00
C PHE A 141 5.28 11.32 -7.86
N GLY A 142 4.40 12.18 -8.37
CA GLY A 142 4.51 13.63 -8.17
C GLY A 142 4.56 14.05 -6.70
N VAL A 143 3.96 13.26 -5.81
CA VAL A 143 4.05 13.47 -4.35
C VAL A 143 5.46 13.28 -3.80
N ALA A 144 6.28 12.42 -4.41
CA ALA A 144 7.67 12.21 -4.00
C ALA A 144 8.60 13.41 -4.30
N GLN A 145 8.15 14.35 -5.15
CA GLN A 145 8.84 15.60 -5.43
C GLN A 145 8.61 16.68 -4.37
N LEU A 146 7.68 16.43 -3.44
CA LEU A 146 7.42 17.33 -2.33
C LEU A 146 8.58 17.26 -1.33
N ARG A 147 8.79 18.37 -0.64
CA ARG A 147 9.82 18.48 0.41
C ARG A 147 9.15 18.84 1.73
N ARG A 148 9.68 18.30 2.80
CA ARG A 148 9.33 18.68 4.15
C ARG A 148 10.59 19.15 4.87
N ASP A 149 10.55 20.36 5.42
CA ASP A 149 11.70 20.97 6.11
C ASP A 149 12.99 20.88 5.24
N ASP A 150 12.86 21.23 3.95
CA ASP A 150 13.89 21.15 2.90
C ASP A 150 14.47 19.74 2.62
N ARG A 151 13.90 18.70 3.21
CA ARG A 151 14.29 17.30 2.96
C ARG A 151 13.33 16.64 1.97
N PRO A 152 13.85 15.82 1.05
CA PRO A 152 13.01 15.04 0.16
C PRO A 152 12.17 14.03 0.94
N ILE A 153 10.98 13.71 0.42
CA ILE A 153 10.15 12.66 1.00
C ILE A 153 10.80 11.31 0.75
N VAL A 154 10.95 10.53 1.81
CA VAL A 154 11.43 9.15 1.73
C VAL A 154 10.36 8.28 1.09
N VAL A 155 10.75 7.47 0.11
CA VAL A 155 9.91 6.50 -0.58
C VAL A 155 10.36 5.10 -0.23
N GLN A 156 9.43 4.24 0.18
CA GLN A 156 9.76 2.84 0.45
C GLN A 156 8.91 1.92 -0.44
N PRO A 157 9.54 1.15 -1.36
CA PRO A 157 8.83 0.13 -2.13
C PRO A 157 8.39 -1.02 -1.21
N VAL A 158 7.18 -1.53 -1.44
CA VAL A 158 6.57 -2.63 -0.67
C VAL A 158 5.92 -3.61 -1.63
N ALA A 159 6.24 -4.90 -1.50
CA ALA A 159 5.55 -5.95 -2.25
C ALA A 159 4.57 -6.67 -1.34
N ILE A 160 3.37 -6.97 -1.85
CA ILE A 160 2.36 -7.81 -1.20
C ILE A 160 1.97 -8.96 -2.11
N SER A 161 1.88 -10.18 -1.54
CA SER A 161 1.46 -11.39 -2.25
C SER A 161 0.70 -12.32 -1.32
N TYR A 162 -0.39 -12.92 -1.82
CA TYR A 162 -1.09 -14.01 -1.16
C TYR A 162 -0.49 -15.32 -1.64
N THR A 163 0.14 -16.08 -0.76
CA THR A 163 1.06 -17.17 -1.16
C THR A 163 0.60 -18.56 -0.76
N ARG A 164 -0.24 -18.68 0.27
CA ARG A 164 -0.72 -19.98 0.78
C ARG A 164 -2.17 -19.88 1.23
N LEU A 165 -2.90 -20.99 1.08
CA LEU A 165 -4.19 -21.25 1.69
C LEU A 165 -4.09 -22.55 2.48
N ASP A 166 -4.44 -22.54 3.78
CA ASP A 166 -4.35 -23.68 4.70
C ASP A 166 -2.97 -24.36 4.68
N GLY A 167 -1.91 -23.54 4.59
CA GLY A 167 -0.53 -24.03 4.51
C GLY A 167 -0.10 -24.53 3.12
N ILE A 168 -1.03 -24.69 2.16
CA ILE A 168 -0.73 -25.18 0.81
C ILE A 168 -0.32 -23.97 -0.07
N PRO A 169 0.82 -24.05 -0.80
CA PRO A 169 1.22 -22.99 -1.72
C PRO A 169 0.17 -22.73 -2.82
N LEU A 170 -0.17 -21.48 -3.02
CA LEU A 170 -1.07 -21.07 -4.10
C LEU A 170 -0.35 -21.12 -5.44
N GLY A 171 -0.80 -22.00 -6.32
CA GLY A 171 -0.40 -22.01 -7.71
C GLY A 171 -0.96 -20.80 -8.47
N ARG A 172 -0.40 -20.53 -9.66
CA ARG A 172 -0.81 -19.41 -10.52
C ARG A 172 -2.31 -19.36 -10.80
N TYR A 173 -2.95 -20.50 -10.92
CA TYR A 173 -4.38 -20.63 -11.21
C TYR A 173 -5.28 -20.13 -10.06
N TRP A 174 -4.85 -20.31 -8.80
CA TRP A 174 -5.65 -19.98 -7.63
C TRP A 174 -5.42 -18.56 -7.08
N ARG A 175 -4.37 -17.86 -7.50
CA ARG A 175 -4.08 -16.48 -7.04
C ARG A 175 -5.18 -15.48 -7.35
N PRO A 176 -5.83 -15.51 -8.54
CA PRO A 176 -6.92 -14.58 -8.82
C PRO A 176 -8.11 -14.68 -7.86
N MET A 177 -8.23 -15.78 -7.10
CA MET A 177 -9.27 -15.94 -6.08
C MET A 177 -9.17 -14.90 -4.95
N PHE A 178 -7.97 -14.40 -4.65
CA PHE A 178 -7.74 -13.35 -3.65
C PHE A 178 -7.78 -11.94 -4.24
N ALA A 179 -7.75 -11.87 -5.56
CA ALA A 179 -7.74 -10.60 -6.28
C ALA A 179 -9.15 -10.06 -6.45
N TRP A 180 -9.28 -8.75 -6.25
CA TRP A 180 -10.53 -8.07 -6.55
C TRP A 180 -10.27 -7.05 -7.67
N PHE A 181 -10.58 -7.43 -8.91
CA PHE A 181 -10.26 -6.69 -10.13
C PHE A 181 -11.38 -6.80 -11.16
N GLY A 182 -11.36 -5.92 -12.16
CA GLY A 182 -12.40 -5.87 -13.17
C GLY A 182 -13.76 -5.49 -12.59
N ASP A 183 -14.80 -6.21 -13.00
CA ASP A 183 -16.21 -5.96 -12.63
C ASP A 183 -16.71 -6.91 -11.52
N LEU A 184 -15.80 -7.44 -10.70
CA LEU A 184 -16.18 -8.35 -9.61
C LEU A 184 -17.00 -7.60 -8.54
N ASP A 185 -18.15 -8.17 -8.18
CA ASP A 185 -18.96 -7.67 -7.08
C ASP A 185 -18.28 -7.87 -5.73
N LEU A 186 -18.20 -6.79 -4.94
CA LEU A 186 -17.47 -6.78 -3.68
C LEU A 186 -18.10 -7.71 -2.63
N VAL A 187 -19.43 -7.70 -2.49
CA VAL A 187 -20.11 -8.46 -1.41
C VAL A 187 -19.98 -9.96 -1.58
N PRO A 188 -20.24 -10.56 -2.78
CA PRO A 188 -19.99 -11.97 -3.01
C PRO A 188 -18.52 -12.37 -2.79
N HIS A 189 -17.57 -11.53 -3.27
CA HIS A 189 -16.15 -11.80 -3.08
C HIS A 189 -15.75 -11.73 -1.60
N LEU A 190 -16.22 -10.74 -0.83
CA LEU A 190 -15.96 -10.65 0.60
C LEU A 190 -16.51 -11.87 1.35
N TRP A 191 -17.74 -12.32 1.00
CA TRP A 191 -18.32 -13.52 1.58
C TRP A 191 -17.47 -14.75 1.29
N GLN A 192 -16.98 -14.88 0.06
CA GLN A 192 -16.05 -15.95 -0.30
C GLN A 192 -14.79 -15.90 0.58
N MET A 193 -14.19 -14.71 0.78
CA MET A 193 -13.00 -14.57 1.64
C MET A 193 -13.26 -14.95 3.09
N VAL A 194 -14.43 -14.63 3.64
CA VAL A 194 -14.84 -15.02 5.00
C VAL A 194 -14.97 -16.54 5.14
N CYS A 195 -15.41 -17.23 4.05
CA CYS A 195 -15.59 -18.68 4.03
C CYS A 195 -14.29 -19.46 3.73
N LEU A 196 -13.21 -18.77 3.33
CA LEU A 196 -11.91 -19.41 3.11
C LEU A 196 -11.24 -19.75 4.45
N GLY A 197 -10.30 -20.69 4.38
CA GLY A 197 -9.43 -21.03 5.49
C GLY A 197 -8.33 -20.00 5.75
N GLU A 198 -7.26 -20.46 6.40
CA GLU A 198 -6.12 -19.62 6.75
C GLU A 198 -5.34 -19.19 5.51
N THR A 199 -5.26 -17.89 5.27
CA THR A 199 -4.53 -17.30 4.14
C THR A 199 -3.21 -16.69 4.59
N GLN A 200 -2.11 -16.99 3.90
CA GLN A 200 -0.82 -16.33 4.14
C GLN A 200 -0.59 -15.19 3.15
N ALA A 201 -0.51 -13.96 3.67
CA ALA A 201 -0.02 -12.80 2.97
C ALA A 201 1.47 -12.58 3.29
N VAL A 202 2.31 -12.38 2.28
CA VAL A 202 3.72 -12.02 2.42
C VAL A 202 3.89 -10.56 2.04
N VAL A 203 4.40 -9.75 2.98
CA VAL A 203 4.73 -8.34 2.77
C VAL A 203 6.24 -8.16 2.85
N THR A 204 6.83 -7.58 1.82
CA THR A 204 8.28 -7.32 1.75
C THR A 204 8.53 -5.82 1.68
N PHE A 205 9.23 -5.28 2.67
CA PHE A 205 9.71 -3.91 2.70
C PHE A 205 11.11 -3.85 2.12
N PHE A 206 11.29 -3.12 1.00
CA PHE A 206 12.59 -2.87 0.40
C PHE A 206 13.29 -1.68 1.04
N PRO A 207 14.61 -1.47 0.81
CA PRO A 207 15.30 -0.30 1.32
C PRO A 207 14.64 1.00 0.91
N PRO A 208 14.48 1.96 1.82
CA PRO A 208 13.92 3.26 1.51
C PRO A 208 14.88 4.07 0.64
N ILE A 209 14.32 4.89 -0.23
CA ILE A 209 15.04 5.75 -1.18
C ILE A 209 14.36 7.12 -1.26
N ASP A 210 15.07 8.13 -1.67
CA ASP A 210 14.53 9.43 -2.03
C ASP A 210 14.68 9.71 -3.53
N ILE A 211 13.94 10.71 -4.03
CA ILE A 211 13.93 11.05 -5.44
C ILE A 211 15.29 11.65 -5.90
N GLU A 212 16.04 12.28 -4.99
CA GLU A 212 17.30 12.95 -5.32
C GLU A 212 18.36 11.94 -5.78
N ARG A 213 18.34 10.73 -5.23
CA ARG A 213 19.24 9.64 -5.65
C ARG A 213 19.03 9.15 -7.06
N LEU A 214 17.79 9.27 -7.58
CA LEU A 214 17.41 8.78 -8.91
C LEU A 214 17.21 9.90 -9.93
N GLY A 215 17.10 11.15 -9.46
CA GLY A 215 17.04 12.36 -10.25
C GLY A 215 15.63 12.75 -10.69
N ASP A 216 14.75 11.82 -11.03
CA ASP A 216 13.39 12.15 -11.48
C ASP A 216 12.35 11.09 -11.10
N ARG A 217 11.06 11.50 -11.20
CA ARG A 217 9.92 10.66 -10.85
C ARG A 217 9.73 9.43 -11.77
N LYS A 218 10.21 9.45 -13.02
CA LYS A 218 10.09 8.32 -13.95
C LYS A 218 11.05 7.22 -13.54
N LYS A 219 12.31 7.59 -13.27
CA LYS A 219 13.32 6.67 -12.76
C LYS A 219 12.94 6.10 -11.40
N LEU A 220 12.36 6.94 -10.51
CA LEU A 220 11.86 6.48 -9.21
C LEU A 220 10.71 5.47 -9.38
N ALA A 221 9.75 5.74 -10.27
CA ALA A 221 8.65 4.83 -10.54
C ALA A 221 9.14 3.49 -11.11
N GLU A 222 10.09 3.53 -12.05
CA GLU A 222 10.70 2.34 -12.64
C GLU A 222 11.49 1.53 -11.61
N TYR A 223 12.26 2.21 -10.76
CA TYR A 223 12.98 1.55 -9.67
C TYR A 223 12.01 0.83 -8.73
N CYS A 224 10.98 1.54 -8.22
CA CYS A 224 9.98 0.95 -7.34
C CYS A 224 9.26 -0.24 -8.02
N PHE A 225 8.91 -0.10 -9.31
CA PHE A 225 8.28 -1.16 -10.08
C PHE A 225 9.16 -2.42 -10.15
N ARG A 226 10.46 -2.26 -10.43
CA ARG A 226 11.41 -3.39 -10.50
C ARG A 226 11.54 -4.10 -9.15
N GLN A 227 11.71 -3.35 -8.05
CA GLN A 227 11.82 -3.91 -6.70
C GLN A 227 10.57 -4.68 -6.31
N VAL A 228 9.40 -4.04 -6.47
CA VAL A 228 8.11 -4.64 -6.10
C VAL A 228 7.80 -5.87 -6.98
N SER A 229 8.05 -5.79 -8.30
CA SER A 229 7.83 -6.92 -9.22
C SER A 229 8.70 -8.13 -8.87
N ALA A 230 9.97 -7.90 -8.56
CA ALA A 230 10.88 -8.98 -8.15
C ALA A 230 10.45 -9.59 -6.81
N GLY A 231 10.02 -8.75 -5.84
CA GLY A 231 9.48 -9.24 -4.58
C GLY A 231 8.22 -10.08 -4.72
N VAL A 232 7.28 -9.64 -5.55
CA VAL A 232 6.06 -10.42 -5.86
C VAL A 232 6.43 -11.72 -6.56
N GLN A 233 7.37 -11.70 -7.51
CA GLN A 233 7.83 -12.90 -8.21
C GLN A 233 8.50 -13.90 -7.25
N ALA A 234 9.39 -13.44 -6.38
CA ALA A 234 10.04 -14.28 -5.37
C ALA A 234 9.04 -14.91 -4.42
N ALA A 235 8.10 -14.11 -3.87
CA ALA A 235 7.05 -14.61 -2.98
C ALA A 235 6.14 -15.64 -3.68
N ASN A 236 5.72 -15.33 -4.91
CA ASN A 236 4.82 -16.15 -5.70
C ASN A 236 5.44 -17.47 -6.15
N SER A 237 6.74 -17.51 -6.39
CA SER A 237 7.47 -18.74 -6.79
C SER A 237 7.97 -19.57 -5.61
N GLY A 238 7.95 -18.99 -4.41
CA GLY A 238 8.58 -19.57 -3.23
C GLY A 238 10.10 -19.63 -3.32
N ARG A 239 10.70 -18.77 -4.16
CA ARG A 239 12.14 -18.71 -4.44
C ARG A 239 12.75 -17.44 -3.81
N PRO A 240 13.23 -17.50 -2.57
CA PRO A 240 13.82 -16.34 -1.90
C PRO A 240 15.08 -15.81 -2.59
N GLU A 241 15.77 -16.62 -3.37
CA GLU A 241 16.93 -16.22 -4.17
C GLU A 241 16.61 -15.19 -5.27
N LEU A 242 15.35 -15.10 -5.68
CA LEU A 242 14.89 -14.05 -6.61
C LEU A 242 14.59 -12.71 -5.93
N MET A 243 14.67 -12.67 -4.60
CA MET A 243 14.42 -11.45 -3.83
C MET A 243 15.58 -10.49 -4.01
N PRO A 244 15.33 -9.22 -4.38
CA PRO A 244 16.36 -8.20 -4.34
C PRO A 244 16.92 -8.03 -2.92
N SER A 245 18.16 -7.51 -2.81
CA SER A 245 18.75 -7.23 -1.52
C SER A 245 17.83 -6.34 -0.66
N LEU A 246 17.65 -6.71 0.60
CA LEU A 246 16.87 -5.94 1.57
C LEU A 246 17.76 -5.02 2.42
N THR A 247 19.08 -5.07 2.23
CA THR A 247 20.07 -4.36 3.07
C THR A 247 20.90 -3.32 2.31
N GLU A 248 20.98 -3.42 0.99
CA GLU A 248 21.80 -2.50 0.20
C GLU A 248 21.01 -1.30 -0.31
N PRO A 249 21.52 -0.06 -0.13
CA PRO A 249 21.04 1.06 -0.91
C PRO A 249 21.40 0.85 -2.38
N VAL A 250 20.54 1.31 -3.28
CA VAL A 250 20.73 1.28 -4.73
C VAL A 250 22.13 1.68 -5.12
N PRO A 251 22.82 0.93 -6.00
CA PRO A 251 24.04 1.43 -6.64
C PRO A 251 23.71 2.75 -7.31
N THR A 252 24.43 3.79 -6.95
CA THR A 252 24.43 5.05 -7.68
C THR A 252 24.82 4.73 -9.11
N GLY A 253 23.88 4.86 -10.06
CA GLY A 253 24.14 4.56 -11.46
C GLY A 253 25.36 5.32 -11.94
N SER A 254 26.32 4.60 -12.50
CA SER A 254 27.39 5.19 -13.27
C SER A 254 26.78 6.00 -14.39
N PRO A 255 27.14 7.27 -14.59
CA PRO A 255 26.74 7.99 -15.78
C PRO A 255 27.45 7.35 -16.97
N SER A 256 26.69 6.77 -17.87
CA SER A 256 27.15 6.41 -19.23
C SER A 256 26.78 7.53 -20.18
#